data_3ba565be70ea009b0d983f3bf82b9de7
#
_entry.id   3ba565be70ea009b0d983f3bf82b9de7
#
_cell.length_a   1.000
_cell.length_b   1.000
_cell.length_c   1.000
_cell.angle_alpha   90.00
_cell.angle_beta   90.00
_cell.angle_gamma   90.00
#
_symmetry.space_group_name_H-M   'P 1'
#
loop_
_entity.id
_entity.type
_entity.pdbx_description
1 polymer ?
#
loop_
_entity_poly.entity_id
_entity_poly.type
_entity_poly.pdbx_seq_one_letter_code
_entity_poly.pdbx_strand_id
1 'polypeptide(L)'
;MYIKLYYDYTLQYGFDHEKGGFYNAGSFNEPADQLDKVWWVQSEGLVASLRMYQLTNQQKHLTVFLQTLNWIDNHQVDWENGDWYSKVNGQGETAGDKAGHWKSPYHNGRAMLECLAILSSLSKTKDTFPSD
;
A
#
# COMPACT_ATOMS: atom_id res chain seq x y z
N MET A 1 20.08 7.66 -1.22
CA MET A 1 19.73 6.29 -0.81
C MET A 1 18.80 5.66 -1.85
N TYR A 2 19.15 4.51 -2.38
CA TYR A 2 18.44 3.86 -3.51
C TYR A 2 16.95 3.58 -3.21
N ILE A 3 16.59 3.16 -2.00
CA ILE A 3 15.20 2.87 -1.61
C ILE A 3 14.28 4.06 -1.86
N LYS A 4 14.72 5.27 -1.49
CA LYS A 4 13.96 6.50 -1.73
C LYS A 4 13.76 6.76 -3.23
N LEU A 5 14.78 6.51 -4.05
CA LEU A 5 14.70 6.71 -5.49
C LEU A 5 13.64 5.79 -6.13
N TYR A 6 13.62 4.50 -5.80
CA TYR A 6 12.62 3.57 -6.31
C TYR A 6 11.21 3.90 -5.82
N TYR A 7 11.09 4.30 -4.56
CA TYR A 7 9.80 4.69 -4.01
C TYR A 7 9.26 5.98 -4.66
N ASP A 8 10.08 7.02 -4.82
CA ASP A 8 9.67 8.26 -5.48
C ASP A 8 9.28 8.01 -6.95
N TYR A 9 10.00 7.13 -7.65
CA TYR A 9 9.66 6.68 -8.99
C TYR A 9 8.28 6.00 -9.02
N THR A 10 8.02 5.10 -8.09
CA THR A 10 6.73 4.42 -7.98
C THR A 10 5.59 5.39 -7.69
N LEU A 11 5.81 6.40 -6.86
CA LEU A 11 4.81 7.44 -6.61
C LEU A 11 4.53 8.28 -7.86
N GLN A 12 5.54 8.57 -8.66
CA GLN A 12 5.38 9.39 -9.85
C GLN A 12 4.60 8.68 -10.95
N TYR A 13 4.83 7.38 -11.16
CA TYR A 13 4.34 6.66 -12.32
C TYR A 13 3.29 5.59 -12.01
N GLY A 14 3.28 5.05 -10.82
CA GLY A 14 2.46 3.90 -10.45
C GLY A 14 1.44 4.13 -9.34
N PHE A 15 1.43 5.28 -8.67
CA PHE A 15 0.45 5.58 -7.64
C PHE A 15 -0.79 6.28 -8.20
N ASP A 16 -1.97 5.83 -7.79
CA ASP A 16 -3.24 6.49 -8.12
C ASP A 16 -3.48 7.67 -7.19
N HIS A 17 -3.12 8.86 -7.63
CA HIS A 17 -3.26 10.09 -6.86
C HIS A 17 -4.71 10.53 -6.63
N GLU A 18 -5.66 10.00 -7.41
CA GLU A 18 -7.08 10.33 -7.28
C GLU A 18 -7.79 9.42 -6.28
N LYS A 19 -7.60 8.09 -6.43
CA LYS A 19 -8.34 7.08 -5.66
C LYS A 19 -7.52 6.41 -4.56
N GLY A 20 -6.20 6.55 -4.61
CA GLY A 20 -5.28 5.82 -3.73
C GLY A 20 -4.96 4.41 -4.22
N GLY A 21 -3.90 3.81 -3.67
CA GLY A 21 -3.39 2.53 -4.10
C GLY A 21 -2.47 2.59 -5.31
N PHE A 22 -1.91 1.46 -5.68
CA PHE A 22 -0.85 1.35 -6.69
C PHE A 22 -1.33 0.51 -7.87
N TYR A 23 -1.07 0.97 -9.08
CA TYR A 23 -1.30 0.24 -10.32
C TYR A 23 -0.32 -0.91 -10.50
N ASN A 24 -0.69 -1.88 -11.32
CA ASN A 24 0.08 -3.11 -11.49
C ASN A 24 1.42 -2.89 -12.22
N ALA A 25 1.40 -2.22 -13.36
CA ALA A 25 2.59 -2.02 -14.18
C ALA A 25 2.42 -0.90 -15.21
N GLY A 26 3.52 -0.53 -15.84
CA GLY A 26 3.58 0.41 -16.95
C GLY A 26 4.96 0.38 -17.61
N SER A 27 5.11 1.09 -18.71
CA SER A 27 6.38 1.26 -19.41
C SER A 27 7.34 2.15 -18.63
N PHE A 28 8.63 1.98 -18.85
CA PHE A 28 9.66 2.76 -18.16
C PHE A 28 9.53 4.26 -18.47
N ASN A 29 9.55 5.09 -17.42
CA ASN A 29 9.36 6.56 -17.47
C ASN A 29 8.00 7.03 -18.04
N GLU A 30 7.00 6.16 -18.07
CA GLU A 30 5.65 6.50 -18.48
C GLU A 30 4.65 6.22 -17.34
N PRO A 31 3.52 6.92 -17.29
CA PRO A 31 2.44 6.56 -16.36
C PRO A 31 2.03 5.11 -16.52
N ALA A 32 1.59 4.48 -15.43
CA ALA A 32 1.11 3.12 -15.47
C ALA A 32 -0.05 2.97 -16.49
N ASP A 33 0.02 1.94 -17.30
CA ASP A 33 -0.97 1.59 -18.32
C ASP A 33 -1.77 0.32 -17.99
N GLN A 34 -1.25 -0.52 -17.08
CA GLN A 34 -1.95 -1.65 -16.49
C GLN A 34 -2.60 -1.24 -15.18
N LEU A 35 -3.82 -0.71 -15.27
CA LEU A 35 -4.51 -0.03 -14.18
C LEU A 35 -5.16 -0.96 -13.14
N ASP A 36 -5.03 -2.26 -13.30
CA ASP A 36 -5.43 -3.21 -12.26
C ASP A 36 -4.65 -2.96 -10.97
N LYS A 37 -5.30 -3.13 -9.83
CA LYS A 37 -4.65 -3.05 -8.51
C LYS A 37 -4.61 -4.44 -7.88
N VAL A 38 -3.40 -4.98 -7.78
CA VAL A 38 -3.14 -6.35 -7.36
C VAL A 38 -2.77 -6.40 -5.88
N TRP A 39 -3.24 -7.39 -5.14
CA TRP A 39 -3.16 -7.48 -3.67
C TRP A 39 -1.73 -7.33 -3.11
N TRP A 40 -0.75 -7.98 -3.73
CA TRP A 40 0.63 -7.93 -3.23
C TRP A 40 1.28 -6.57 -3.48
N VAL A 41 0.94 -5.90 -4.58
CA VAL A 41 1.42 -4.54 -4.87
C VAL A 41 0.90 -3.56 -3.83
N GLN A 42 -0.39 -3.66 -3.46
CA GLN A 42 -0.96 -2.84 -2.39
C GLN A 42 -0.30 -3.13 -1.04
N SER A 43 -0.07 -4.40 -0.73
CA SER A 43 0.60 -4.83 0.50
C SER A 43 2.00 -4.22 0.64
N GLU A 44 2.81 -4.34 -0.41
CA GLU A 44 4.17 -3.76 -0.44
C GLU A 44 4.12 -2.23 -0.42
N GLY A 45 3.16 -1.62 -1.11
CA GLY A 45 2.94 -0.17 -1.10
C GLY A 45 2.61 0.39 0.28
N LEU A 46 1.79 -0.31 1.08
CA LEU A 46 1.52 0.07 2.48
C LEU A 46 2.79 0.08 3.31
N VAL A 47 3.54 -1.01 3.28
CA VAL A 47 4.78 -1.13 4.08
C VAL A 47 5.80 -0.08 3.64
N ALA A 48 6.01 0.08 2.33
CA ALA A 48 6.96 1.04 1.79
C ALA A 48 6.61 2.49 2.20
N SER A 49 5.34 2.88 2.08
CA SER A 49 4.88 4.22 2.42
C SER A 49 5.08 4.53 3.90
N LEU A 50 4.72 3.61 4.78
CA LEU A 50 4.85 3.78 6.22
C LEU A 50 6.32 3.76 6.67
N ARG A 51 7.17 2.92 6.05
CA ARG A 51 8.63 2.94 6.26
C ARG A 51 9.24 4.26 5.80
N MET A 52 8.84 4.79 4.65
CA MET A 52 9.31 6.09 4.18
C MET A 52 8.89 7.22 5.13
N TYR A 53 7.68 7.18 5.69
CA TYR A 53 7.28 8.10 6.74
C TYR A 53 8.17 7.98 7.98
N GLN A 54 8.40 6.77 8.48
CA GLN A 54 9.27 6.51 9.63
C GLN A 54 10.70 7.04 9.42
N LEU A 55 11.25 6.87 8.20
CA LEU A 55 12.61 7.29 7.88
C LEU A 55 12.78 8.79 7.64
N THR A 56 11.76 9.46 7.11
CA THR A 56 11.88 10.85 6.63
C THR A 56 11.05 11.85 7.41
N ASN A 57 10.08 11.39 8.18
CA ASN A 57 9.06 12.17 8.87
C ASN A 57 8.27 13.13 7.93
N GLN A 58 8.23 12.83 6.62
CA GLN A 58 7.52 13.65 5.64
C GLN A 58 6.06 13.20 5.55
N GLN A 59 5.15 14.12 5.83
CA GLN A 59 3.69 13.89 5.88
C GLN A 59 3.13 13.27 4.59
N LYS A 60 3.71 13.58 3.41
CA LYS A 60 3.28 13.01 2.13
C LYS A 60 3.28 11.48 2.12
N HIS A 61 4.23 10.82 2.80
CA HIS A 61 4.31 9.37 2.85
C HIS A 61 3.23 8.75 3.72
N LEU A 62 2.88 9.42 4.83
CA LEU A 62 1.73 9.02 5.65
C LEU A 62 0.41 9.20 4.87
N THR A 63 0.29 10.26 4.09
CA THR A 63 -0.88 10.47 3.21
C THR A 63 -1.02 9.34 2.20
N VAL A 64 0.06 8.93 1.52
CA VAL A 64 0.05 7.79 0.59
C VAL A 64 -0.36 6.49 1.29
N PHE A 65 0.18 6.24 2.49
CA PHE A 65 -0.21 5.09 3.31
C PHE A 65 -1.72 5.09 3.61
N LEU A 66 -2.25 6.20 4.10
CA LEU A 66 -3.66 6.32 4.48
C LEU A 66 -4.59 6.20 3.27
N GLN A 67 -4.24 6.80 2.13
CA GLN A 67 -5.01 6.67 0.90
C GLN A 67 -5.01 5.23 0.39
N THR A 68 -3.87 4.55 0.44
CA THR A 68 -3.77 3.13 0.04
C THR A 68 -4.58 2.24 0.98
N LEU A 69 -4.46 2.45 2.28
CA LEU A 69 -5.22 1.68 3.28
C LEU A 69 -6.73 1.86 3.10
N ASN A 70 -7.17 3.10 2.93
CA ASN A 70 -8.58 3.40 2.69
C ASN A 70 -9.09 2.77 1.38
N TRP A 71 -8.27 2.79 0.32
CA TRP A 71 -8.64 2.13 -0.93
C TRP A 71 -8.77 0.61 -0.76
N ILE A 72 -7.84 -0.03 -0.06
CA ILE A 72 -7.87 -1.47 0.24
C ILE A 72 -9.14 -1.83 1.03
N ASP A 73 -9.43 -1.07 2.08
CA ASP A 73 -10.57 -1.27 2.96
C ASP A 73 -11.90 -1.27 2.20
N ASN A 74 -12.05 -0.34 1.26
CA ASN A 74 -13.28 -0.13 0.51
C ASN A 74 -13.42 -1.00 -0.75
N HIS A 75 -12.32 -1.54 -1.30
CA HIS A 75 -12.37 -2.18 -2.62
C HIS A 75 -11.74 -3.58 -2.66
N GLN A 76 -10.70 -3.85 -1.88
CA GLN A 76 -9.95 -5.09 -2.00
C GLN A 76 -10.27 -6.12 -0.92
N VAL A 77 -10.68 -5.69 0.27
CA VAL A 77 -11.07 -6.58 1.36
C VAL A 77 -12.47 -7.15 1.10
N ASP A 78 -12.59 -8.47 1.20
CA ASP A 78 -13.91 -9.13 1.27
C ASP A 78 -14.35 -9.21 2.73
N TRP A 79 -15.08 -8.23 3.17
CA TRP A 79 -15.56 -8.13 4.55
C TRP A 79 -16.61 -9.20 4.91
N GLU A 80 -17.26 -9.79 3.91
CA GLU A 80 -18.28 -10.81 4.13
C GLU A 80 -17.65 -12.19 4.33
N ASN A 81 -16.68 -12.56 3.46
CA ASN A 81 -16.13 -13.91 3.42
C ASN A 81 -14.65 -13.97 3.83
N GLY A 82 -14.06 -12.84 4.19
CA GLY A 82 -12.66 -12.73 4.60
C GLY A 82 -11.65 -12.74 3.45
N ASP A 83 -10.40 -12.42 3.80
CA ASP A 83 -9.27 -12.23 2.90
C ASP A 83 -9.48 -11.06 1.91
N TRP A 84 -8.51 -10.85 1.05
CA TRP A 84 -8.53 -9.83 0.00
C TRP A 84 -8.77 -10.48 -1.36
N TYR A 85 -9.51 -9.80 -2.22
CA TYR A 85 -9.55 -10.17 -3.64
C TYR A 85 -8.16 -10.06 -4.26
N SER A 86 -7.81 -10.97 -5.19
CA SER A 86 -6.48 -10.95 -5.84
C SER A 86 -6.25 -9.66 -6.59
N LYS A 87 -7.31 -9.14 -7.21
CA LYS A 87 -7.23 -8.01 -8.13
C LYS A 87 -8.53 -7.22 -8.14
N VAL A 88 -8.39 -5.91 -8.29
CA VAL A 88 -9.48 -5.00 -8.64
C VAL A 88 -9.08 -4.31 -9.95
N ASN A 89 -9.93 -4.36 -10.96
CA ASN A 89 -9.66 -3.74 -12.26
C ASN A 89 -9.87 -2.22 -12.25
N GLY A 90 -9.53 -1.56 -13.36
CA GLY A 90 -9.67 -0.11 -13.49
C GLY A 90 -11.11 0.40 -13.37
N GLN A 91 -12.13 -0.47 -13.55
CA GLN A 91 -13.54 -0.19 -13.37
C GLN A 91 -14.02 -0.39 -11.92
N GLY A 92 -13.18 -0.91 -11.04
CA GLY A 92 -13.51 -1.21 -9.66
C GLY A 92 -14.12 -2.59 -9.43
N GLU A 93 -14.07 -3.48 -10.43
CA GLU A 93 -14.59 -4.82 -10.31
C GLU A 93 -13.52 -5.77 -9.76
N THR A 94 -13.92 -6.61 -8.81
CA THR A 94 -13.05 -7.61 -8.20
C THR A 94 -12.89 -8.81 -9.12
N ALA A 95 -11.68 -9.37 -9.18
CA ALA A 95 -11.36 -10.52 -10.01
C ALA A 95 -10.30 -11.42 -9.39
N GLY A 96 -10.27 -12.67 -9.85
CA GLY A 96 -9.31 -13.69 -9.48
C GLY A 96 -9.63 -14.39 -8.17
N ASP A 97 -9.01 -15.54 -7.96
CA ASP A 97 -9.19 -16.37 -6.78
C ASP A 97 -8.56 -15.70 -5.54
N LYS A 98 -9.22 -15.82 -4.39
CA LYS A 98 -8.68 -15.31 -3.11
C LYS A 98 -7.53 -16.18 -2.55
N ALA A 99 -7.41 -17.41 -3.02
CA ALA A 99 -6.30 -18.30 -2.71
C ALA A 99 -5.93 -19.14 -3.93
N GLY A 100 -4.65 -19.46 -4.10
CA GLY A 100 -4.18 -20.24 -5.24
C GLY A 100 -2.66 -20.37 -5.26
N HIS A 101 -2.11 -20.86 -6.37
CA HIS A 101 -0.66 -21.05 -6.51
C HIS A 101 0.16 -19.78 -6.31
N TRP A 102 -0.40 -18.62 -6.66
CA TRP A 102 0.27 -17.32 -6.61
C TRP A 102 -0.23 -16.42 -5.48
N LYS A 103 -1.46 -16.62 -5.00
CA LYS A 103 -2.04 -15.84 -3.92
C LYS A 103 -2.15 -16.67 -2.64
N SER A 104 -1.41 -16.23 -1.65
CA SER A 104 -1.48 -16.72 -0.28
C SER A 104 -1.56 -15.51 0.67
N PRO A 105 -1.85 -15.71 1.96
CA PRO A 105 -1.88 -14.63 2.95
C PRO A 105 -0.49 -14.07 3.30
N TYR A 106 0.57 -14.48 2.59
CA TYR A 106 1.94 -14.03 2.89
C TYR A 106 2.08 -12.51 2.77
N HIS A 107 1.77 -11.92 1.62
CA HIS A 107 1.97 -10.48 1.42
C HIS A 107 1.08 -9.62 2.30
N ASN A 108 -0.25 -9.86 2.28
CA ASN A 108 -1.19 -9.06 3.06
C ASN A 108 -1.05 -9.30 4.57
N GLY A 109 -0.88 -10.55 5.02
CA GLY A 109 -0.68 -10.87 6.43
C GLY A 109 0.61 -10.25 6.97
N ARG A 110 1.74 -10.43 6.27
CA ARG A 110 3.01 -9.79 6.63
C ARG A 110 2.90 -8.26 6.66
N ALA A 111 2.30 -7.67 5.64
CA ALA A 111 2.16 -6.23 5.56
C ALA A 111 1.36 -5.66 6.74
N MET A 112 0.26 -6.31 7.13
CA MET A 112 -0.53 -5.87 8.30
C MET A 112 0.28 -5.94 9.58
N LEU A 113 1.02 -7.02 9.82
CA LEU A 113 1.87 -7.16 11.01
C LEU A 113 3.00 -6.13 11.04
N GLU A 114 3.67 -5.89 9.92
CA GLU A 114 4.72 -4.86 9.82
C GLU A 114 4.16 -3.45 10.03
N CYS A 115 3.03 -3.12 9.42
CA CYS A 115 2.40 -1.82 9.61
C CYS A 115 2.00 -1.59 11.07
N LEU A 116 1.42 -2.60 11.74
CA LEU A 116 1.10 -2.52 13.17
C LEU A 116 2.35 -2.29 14.03
N ALA A 117 3.45 -2.98 13.73
CA ALA A 117 4.71 -2.80 14.46
C ALA A 117 5.29 -1.39 14.28
N ILE A 118 5.26 -0.86 13.05
CA ILE A 118 5.74 0.50 12.76
C ILE A 118 4.86 1.54 13.47
N LEU A 119 3.53 1.44 13.37
CA LEU A 119 2.60 2.36 14.01
C LEU A 119 2.75 2.36 15.53
N SER A 120 2.92 1.18 16.14
CA SER A 120 3.20 1.05 17.58
C SER A 120 4.51 1.71 17.99
N SER A 121 5.54 1.64 17.15
CA SER A 121 6.82 2.32 17.38
C SER A 121 6.66 3.84 17.29
N LEU A 122 5.93 4.33 16.31
CA LEU A 122 5.69 5.77 16.10
C LEU A 122 4.86 6.39 17.24
N SER A 123 3.88 5.67 17.79
CA SER A 123 3.09 6.15 18.94
C SER A 123 3.95 6.32 20.19
N LYS A 124 4.79 5.34 20.51
CA LYS A 124 5.68 5.39 21.68
C LYS A 124 6.68 6.55 21.62
N THR A 125 7.12 6.93 20.41
CA THR A 125 8.06 8.05 20.25
C THR A 125 7.39 9.39 20.53
N LYS A 126 6.09 9.53 20.28
CA LYS A 126 5.32 10.76 20.60
C LYS A 126 5.10 10.95 22.09
N ASP A 127 4.91 9.86 22.84
CA ASP A 127 4.67 9.91 24.28
C ASP A 127 5.93 10.26 25.09
N THR A 128 7.12 10.21 24.48
CA THR A 128 8.40 10.54 25.12
C THR A 128 8.77 12.03 25.04
N PHE A 129 8.03 12.84 24.29
CA PHE A 129 8.19 14.30 24.26
C PHE A 129 6.94 14.95 24.83
N PRO A 130 6.94 15.42 26.11
CA PRO A 130 5.84 16.23 26.63
C PRO A 130 5.74 17.47 25.75
N SER A 131 4.53 17.77 25.31
CA SER A 131 4.19 19.06 24.69
C SER A 131 4.32 20.15 25.77
N ASP A 132 5.27 21.06 25.57
CA ASP A 132 5.35 22.33 26.31
C ASP A 132 4.14 23.20 26.02
#